data_e54b9ec38382a003fd083515dd00a66b
#
_entry.id   e54b9ec38382a003fd083515dd00a66b
#
_cell.length_a   1.000
_cell.length_b   1.000
_cell.length_c   1.000
_cell.angle_alpha   90.00
_cell.angle_beta   90.00
_cell.angle_gamma   90.00
#
_symmetry.space_group_name_H-M   'P 1'
#
loop_
_entity.id
_entity.type
_entity.pdbx_description
1 polymer ?
#
loop_
_entity_poly.entity_id
_entity_poly.type
_entity_poly.pdbx_seq_one_letter_code
_entity_poly.pdbx_strand_id
1 'polypeptide(L)'
;MILAPSGVASLALAFLCTLPLSAQVNVLTYQYDNTRAGLNSNETVLTPASVNQSQFGKLFSHPVDGYVYAQPLYLSNVAIPGKATHNVVFVATEHDSVYAFDADSNAGPNAAPLWQVNFLDSSRGVTTVPASDLGCGQIVPEIGITGTPVIDPASGTLYLVAMTKESTGSTVSYVHRLHALDVTSGAERPGSPVVIQPSSPGTGDGGSTAVFIPKNYKQRPGLLLLNGIVYTAWSSHCDIGRYHGWLVGHDAQTLEQLTVYNSTPNGGQGSFWASGAAPAADAAGNIYVVSGNGTFDFARGGPDLGDSYIKLSSGSPLAVLDYFTPFNVTALNDGDVDVGSSGVALLPDEAGSSSHPHLMAGAGKEGRIYLLDRDNMGKWQAGSDSQIVFSMAKAIGPLFGNPAYFNKNVYFCGSGDSLKAIALSNGTFVMPPGSKSQTEFDYPGCVPTVSASGTSNGIVWLLEASGTLRAYDASNLATELYDSNQNSARDALGSYVKFTAPTVANGKVYAGTQNSLAVYGLLAASGASLTVANAASGQRGIAAPGSIISIAGSGLAQSTSKATSYPLLTTLADVSVGINGIAAPLYFASPG
;
A
#
# COMPACT_ATOMS: atom_id res chain seq x y z
N MET A 1 -6.28 46.20 68.10
CA MET A 1 -5.28 46.19 67.02
C MET A 1 -4.92 44.73 66.79
N ILE A 2 -5.66 44.08 65.89
CA ILE A 2 -5.54 42.66 65.63
C ILE A 2 -5.02 42.52 64.20
N LEU A 3 -3.81 41.99 64.06
CA LEU A 3 -3.17 41.69 62.79
C LEU A 3 -3.73 40.37 62.28
N ALA A 4 -4.23 40.37 61.04
CA ALA A 4 -4.60 39.17 60.30
C ALA A 4 -3.37 38.57 59.54
N PRO A 5 -3.25 37.24 59.38
CA PRO A 5 -2.15 36.64 58.67
C PRO A 5 -2.44 36.61 57.18
N SER A 6 -1.45 37.02 56.42
CA SER A 6 -1.39 36.91 54.92
C SER A 6 -1.26 35.44 54.45
N GLY A 7 -2.28 34.98 53.75
CA GLY A 7 -2.23 33.68 53.11
C GLY A 7 -1.36 33.71 51.84
N VAL A 8 -0.37 32.85 51.79
CA VAL A 8 0.41 32.54 50.59
C VAL A 8 -0.36 31.50 49.77
N ALA A 9 -0.85 31.90 48.61
CA ALA A 9 -1.45 30.97 47.65
C ALA A 9 -0.33 30.28 46.86
N SER A 10 -0.11 29.01 47.14
CA SER A 10 0.78 28.15 46.31
C SER A 10 0.07 27.75 45.04
N LEU A 11 0.53 28.29 43.92
CA LEU A 11 0.09 27.90 42.59
C LEU A 11 0.80 26.55 42.22
N ALA A 12 0.08 25.43 42.33
CA ALA A 12 0.56 24.13 41.84
C ALA A 12 0.43 24.10 40.32
N LEU A 13 1.56 24.26 39.63
CA LEU A 13 1.66 24.06 38.17
C LEU A 13 1.66 22.55 37.90
N ALA A 14 0.51 22.01 37.51
CA ALA A 14 0.43 20.63 37.04
C ALA A 14 1.06 20.55 35.63
N PHE A 15 2.28 20.05 35.55
CA PHE A 15 2.88 19.60 34.27
C PHE A 15 2.12 18.33 33.83
N LEU A 16 1.20 18.46 32.88
CA LEU A 16 0.72 17.31 32.11
C LEU A 16 1.87 16.86 31.20
N CYS A 17 2.60 15.86 31.63
CA CYS A 17 3.52 15.12 30.75
C CYS A 17 2.64 14.27 29.81
N THR A 18 2.30 14.80 28.64
CA THR A 18 1.74 13.99 27.57
C THR A 18 2.87 13.09 27.05
N LEU A 19 2.92 11.85 27.53
CA LEU A 19 3.70 10.81 26.85
C LEU A 19 3.14 10.73 25.42
N PRO A 20 4.00 10.74 24.39
CA PRO A 20 3.52 10.45 23.06
C PRO A 20 2.97 9.01 23.09
N LEU A 21 1.63 8.86 23.06
CA LEU A 21 1.05 7.62 22.57
C LEU A 21 1.63 7.47 21.16
N SER A 22 2.47 6.47 20.94
CA SER A 22 2.87 6.08 19.59
C SER A 22 1.57 5.82 18.84
N ALA A 23 1.19 6.74 17.96
CA ALA A 23 -0.04 6.60 17.19
C ALA A 23 0.13 5.35 16.33
N GLN A 24 -0.72 4.35 16.55
CA GLN A 24 -0.70 3.16 15.72
C GLN A 24 -0.98 3.57 14.28
N VAL A 25 -0.13 3.11 13.36
CA VAL A 25 -0.24 3.38 11.93
C VAL A 25 -1.30 2.45 11.35
N ASN A 26 -2.22 3.01 10.59
CA ASN A 26 -3.12 2.26 9.73
C ASN A 26 -2.65 2.37 8.28
N VAL A 27 -2.80 1.30 7.51
CA VAL A 27 -2.54 1.27 6.07
C VAL A 27 -3.85 0.91 5.38
N LEU A 28 -4.57 1.93 4.95
CA LEU A 28 -5.97 1.85 4.53
C LEU A 28 -6.14 1.76 3.01
N THR A 29 -5.07 1.97 2.25
CA THR A 29 -5.06 2.02 0.79
C THR A 29 -3.65 1.72 0.26
N TYR A 30 -3.55 1.51 -1.05
CA TYR A 30 -2.28 1.32 -1.74
C TYR A 30 -1.29 2.45 -1.45
N GLN A 31 -0.03 2.10 -1.11
CA GLN A 31 1.07 3.03 -0.83
C GLN A 31 0.73 4.06 0.27
N TYR A 32 0.03 3.61 1.31
CA TYR A 32 -0.28 4.28 2.59
C TYR A 32 -1.35 5.35 2.52
N ASP A 33 -1.36 6.23 1.51
CA ASP A 33 -2.32 7.32 1.39
C ASP A 33 -2.65 7.65 -0.08
N ASN A 34 -3.53 8.64 -0.29
CA ASN A 34 -3.98 9.00 -1.63
C ASN A 34 -2.91 9.74 -2.46
N THR A 35 -1.82 10.20 -1.88
CA THR A 35 -0.70 10.78 -2.65
C THR A 35 0.12 9.70 -3.37
N ARG A 36 0.03 8.46 -2.93
CA ARG A 36 0.80 7.31 -3.43
C ARG A 36 2.32 7.48 -3.28
N ALA A 37 2.73 8.29 -2.30
CA ALA A 37 4.15 8.56 -2.06
C ALA A 37 4.92 7.39 -1.42
N GLY A 38 4.23 6.34 -1.01
CA GLY A 38 4.85 5.11 -0.51
C GLY A 38 5.57 5.25 0.83
N LEU A 39 5.14 6.20 1.68
CA LEU A 39 5.81 6.54 2.93
C LEU A 39 4.95 6.26 4.17
N ASN A 40 5.46 5.45 5.08
CA ASN A 40 5.03 5.42 6.48
C ASN A 40 6.03 6.22 7.33
N SER A 41 5.72 7.47 7.65
CA SER A 41 6.58 8.35 8.46
C SER A 41 6.43 8.16 9.97
N ASN A 42 5.59 7.22 10.42
CA ASN A 42 5.31 6.97 11.83
C ASN A 42 5.82 5.60 12.33
N GLU A 43 6.74 4.97 11.60
CA GLU A 43 7.37 3.72 12.03
C GLU A 43 8.52 4.04 13.00
N THR A 44 8.36 3.63 14.25
CA THR A 44 9.31 3.95 15.33
C THR A 44 10.07 2.73 15.83
N VAL A 45 9.69 1.52 15.42
CA VAL A 45 10.25 0.24 15.90
C VAL A 45 11.36 -0.27 14.97
N LEU A 46 11.08 -0.26 13.66
CA LEU A 46 12.06 -0.70 12.65
C LEU A 46 13.00 0.45 12.29
N THR A 47 14.26 0.28 12.60
CA THR A 47 15.33 1.26 12.34
C THR A 47 16.45 0.62 11.54
N PRO A 48 17.30 1.38 10.83
CA PRO A 48 18.50 0.83 10.18
C PRO A 48 19.41 0.03 11.11
N ALA A 49 19.44 0.35 12.41
CA ALA A 49 20.21 -0.36 13.40
C ALA A 49 19.59 -1.71 13.80
N SER A 50 18.26 -1.81 13.84
CA SER A 50 17.54 -3.02 14.29
C SER A 50 17.19 -3.97 13.13
N VAL A 51 17.16 -3.48 11.89
CA VAL A 51 16.88 -4.29 10.70
C VAL A 51 18.18 -4.88 10.16
N ASN A 52 18.53 -6.06 10.67
CA ASN A 52 19.70 -6.83 10.26
C ASN A 52 19.46 -8.32 10.48
N GLN A 53 20.29 -9.18 9.91
CA GLN A 53 20.13 -10.64 9.92
C GLN A 53 19.99 -11.25 11.33
N SER A 54 20.58 -10.65 12.36
CA SER A 54 20.59 -11.19 13.73
C SER A 54 19.35 -10.79 14.53
N GLN A 55 18.75 -9.64 14.22
CA GLN A 55 17.68 -9.04 15.01
C GLN A 55 16.34 -9.01 14.28
N PHE A 56 16.33 -9.12 12.95
CA PHE A 56 15.13 -9.06 12.11
C PHE A 56 15.00 -10.34 11.28
N GLY A 57 13.77 -10.78 11.04
CA GLY A 57 13.48 -11.96 10.23
C GLY A 57 12.00 -12.30 10.18
N LYS A 58 11.69 -13.42 9.53
CA LYS A 58 10.31 -13.91 9.43
C LYS A 58 9.83 -14.42 10.79
N LEU A 59 8.72 -13.87 11.24
CA LEU A 59 8.08 -14.24 12.50
C LEU A 59 7.14 -15.41 12.30
N PHE A 60 6.28 -15.32 11.27
CA PHE A 60 5.29 -16.33 10.91
C PHE A 60 4.74 -16.09 9.51
N SER A 61 3.83 -16.95 9.09
CA SER A 61 3.02 -16.75 7.88
C SER A 61 1.60 -17.29 8.06
N HIS A 62 0.65 -16.68 7.35
CA HIS A 62 -0.73 -17.17 7.25
C HIS A 62 -0.95 -17.77 5.86
N PRO A 63 -1.46 -19.01 5.73
CA PRO A 63 -1.81 -19.59 4.43
C PRO A 63 -3.04 -18.90 3.84
N VAL A 64 -3.06 -18.76 2.51
CA VAL A 64 -4.20 -18.30 1.72
C VAL A 64 -4.40 -19.20 0.51
N ASP A 65 -5.57 -19.11 -0.13
CA ASP A 65 -6.00 -20.02 -1.20
C ASP A 65 -5.64 -19.57 -2.61
N GLY A 66 -5.04 -18.40 -2.79
CA GLY A 66 -4.71 -17.84 -4.10
C GLY A 66 -3.57 -16.85 -4.07
N TYR A 67 -3.17 -16.37 -5.25
CA TYR A 67 -2.10 -15.37 -5.37
C TYR A 67 -2.52 -14.03 -4.80
N VAL A 68 -1.62 -13.39 -4.04
CA VAL A 68 -1.85 -12.09 -3.40
C VAL A 68 -1.17 -11.00 -4.24
N TYR A 69 -1.90 -10.43 -5.22
CA TYR A 69 -1.45 -9.28 -5.99
C TYR A 69 -1.73 -7.95 -5.28
N ALA A 70 -2.83 -7.90 -4.54
CA ALA A 70 -3.22 -6.74 -3.75
C ALA A 70 -2.21 -6.48 -2.62
N GLN A 71 -1.87 -5.23 -2.37
CA GLN A 71 -1.08 -4.87 -1.19
C GLN A 71 -1.88 -5.21 0.08
N PRO A 72 -1.31 -5.94 1.06
CA PRO A 72 -1.99 -6.19 2.34
C PRO A 72 -2.31 -4.86 3.05
N LEU A 73 -3.54 -4.72 3.56
CA LEU A 73 -3.96 -3.54 4.31
C LEU A 73 -3.93 -3.83 5.82
N TYR A 74 -3.71 -2.79 6.62
CA TYR A 74 -3.59 -2.92 8.07
C TYR A 74 -4.51 -1.93 8.79
N LEU A 75 -5.27 -2.43 9.74
CA LEU A 75 -6.12 -1.61 10.61
C LEU A 75 -5.93 -2.03 12.07
N SER A 76 -5.58 -1.07 12.92
CA SER A 76 -5.37 -1.30 14.34
C SER A 76 -6.66 -1.30 15.15
N ASN A 77 -6.66 -1.99 16.28
CA ASN A 77 -7.72 -1.95 17.30
C ASN A 77 -9.13 -2.31 16.78
N VAL A 78 -9.24 -3.31 15.91
CA VAL A 78 -10.52 -3.77 15.39
C VAL A 78 -11.20 -4.68 16.42
N ALA A 79 -12.40 -4.33 16.86
CA ALA A 79 -13.21 -5.17 17.73
C ALA A 79 -13.90 -6.25 16.89
N ILE A 80 -13.46 -7.51 17.03
CA ILE A 80 -14.01 -8.64 16.28
C ILE A 80 -15.17 -9.28 17.07
N PRO A 81 -16.38 -9.41 16.52
CA PRO A 81 -17.52 -9.99 17.22
C PRO A 81 -17.22 -11.40 17.75
N GLY A 82 -17.46 -11.62 19.03
CA GLY A 82 -17.19 -12.89 19.70
C GLY A 82 -15.71 -13.22 19.95
N LYS A 83 -14.81 -12.30 19.62
CA LYS A 83 -13.35 -12.38 19.87
C LYS A 83 -12.89 -11.10 20.60
N ALA A 84 -11.60 -10.98 20.85
CA ALA A 84 -11.02 -9.77 21.44
C ALA A 84 -10.87 -8.65 20.37
N THR A 85 -10.35 -7.51 20.81
CA THR A 85 -9.84 -6.46 19.91
C THR A 85 -8.47 -6.88 19.37
N HIS A 86 -8.29 -6.80 18.06
CA HIS A 86 -7.08 -7.22 17.35
C HIS A 86 -6.55 -6.09 16.48
N ASN A 87 -5.24 -6.11 16.23
CA ASN A 87 -4.68 -5.48 15.06
C ASN A 87 -4.90 -6.45 13.89
N VAL A 88 -5.43 -5.95 12.78
CA VAL A 88 -5.88 -6.82 11.68
C VAL A 88 -5.12 -6.50 10.41
N VAL A 89 -4.63 -7.54 9.73
CA VAL A 89 -4.15 -7.45 8.36
C VAL A 89 -5.16 -8.10 7.42
N PHE A 90 -5.58 -7.34 6.40
CA PHE A 90 -6.53 -7.79 5.39
C PHE A 90 -5.78 -8.22 4.14
N VAL A 91 -6.14 -9.38 3.61
CA VAL A 91 -5.52 -9.99 2.42
C VAL A 91 -6.60 -10.40 1.44
N ALA A 92 -6.47 -9.97 0.19
CA ALA A 92 -7.35 -10.38 -0.90
C ALA A 92 -6.57 -11.25 -1.90
N THR A 93 -7.23 -12.25 -2.49
CA THR A 93 -6.59 -13.23 -3.36
C THR A 93 -7.25 -13.30 -4.74
N GLU A 94 -6.49 -13.80 -5.72
CA GLU A 94 -7.05 -14.13 -7.04
C GLU A 94 -8.06 -15.30 -7.00
N HIS A 95 -8.20 -15.99 -5.86
CA HIS A 95 -9.25 -16.97 -5.62
C HIS A 95 -10.55 -16.37 -5.06
N ASP A 96 -10.77 -15.08 -5.29
CA ASP A 96 -11.93 -14.31 -4.82
C ASP A 96 -12.19 -14.45 -3.30
N SER A 97 -11.13 -14.63 -2.51
CA SER A 97 -11.16 -14.67 -1.05
C SER A 97 -10.65 -13.39 -0.44
N VAL A 98 -11.26 -13.02 0.68
CA VAL A 98 -10.77 -11.97 1.58
C VAL A 98 -10.59 -12.54 2.98
N TYR A 99 -9.42 -12.33 3.52
CA TYR A 99 -9.03 -12.76 4.87
C TYR A 99 -8.79 -11.56 5.77
N ALA A 100 -9.22 -11.67 7.02
CA ALA A 100 -8.75 -10.84 8.11
C ALA A 100 -7.96 -11.71 9.08
N PHE A 101 -6.66 -11.47 9.19
CA PHE A 101 -5.79 -12.18 10.12
C PHE A 101 -5.41 -11.29 11.29
N ASP A 102 -5.13 -11.91 12.43
CA ASP A 102 -4.42 -11.23 13.51
C ASP A 102 -3.03 -10.81 13.00
N ALA A 103 -2.75 -9.53 13.07
CA ALA A 103 -1.50 -8.97 12.54
C ALA A 103 -0.28 -9.27 13.43
N ASP A 104 -0.49 -9.71 14.65
CA ASP A 104 0.54 -9.87 15.66
C ASP A 104 0.93 -11.33 15.93
N SER A 105 0.07 -12.30 15.57
CA SER A 105 0.26 -13.70 15.90
C SER A 105 -0.48 -14.65 14.95
N ASN A 106 0.13 -15.82 14.69
CA ASN A 106 -0.55 -16.96 14.07
C ASN A 106 -0.65 -18.17 15.04
N ALA A 107 -0.51 -17.96 16.35
CA ALA A 107 -0.49 -19.03 17.35
C ALA A 107 -1.83 -19.16 18.08
N GLY A 108 -2.14 -20.38 18.54
CA GLY A 108 -3.36 -20.66 19.30
C GLY A 108 -4.63 -20.29 18.52
N PRO A 109 -5.56 -19.50 19.10
CA PRO A 109 -6.77 -19.06 18.41
C PRO A 109 -6.52 -18.23 17.15
N ASN A 110 -5.36 -17.59 17.03
CA ASN A 110 -4.98 -16.74 15.91
C ASN A 110 -4.34 -17.52 14.75
N ALA A 111 -4.22 -18.84 14.85
CA ALA A 111 -3.75 -19.69 13.75
C ALA A 111 -4.73 -19.71 12.56
N ALA A 112 -6.01 -19.53 12.82
CA ALA A 112 -7.04 -19.35 11.80
C ALA A 112 -7.32 -17.86 11.57
N PRO A 113 -7.89 -17.48 10.42
CA PRO A 113 -8.33 -16.10 10.20
C PRO A 113 -9.38 -15.68 11.24
N LEU A 114 -9.37 -14.41 11.60
CA LEU A 114 -10.40 -13.79 12.43
C LEU A 114 -11.76 -13.91 11.76
N TRP A 115 -11.77 -13.66 10.44
CA TRP A 115 -12.85 -14.01 9.52
C TRP A 115 -12.30 -14.21 8.12
N GLN A 116 -13.07 -14.92 7.29
CA GLN A 116 -12.81 -15.15 5.88
C GLN A 116 -14.13 -15.13 5.12
N VAL A 117 -14.12 -14.55 3.94
CA VAL A 117 -15.20 -14.64 2.96
C VAL A 117 -14.64 -15.06 1.61
N ASN A 118 -15.44 -15.77 0.82
CA ASN A 118 -15.11 -16.14 -0.56
C ASN A 118 -16.36 -15.89 -1.41
N PHE A 119 -16.19 -15.31 -2.59
CA PHE A 119 -17.31 -14.92 -3.46
C PHE A 119 -17.70 -15.98 -4.48
N LEU A 120 -17.10 -17.14 -4.41
CA LEU A 120 -17.38 -18.26 -5.31
C LEU A 120 -18.52 -19.13 -4.79
N ASP A 121 -19.35 -19.62 -5.72
CA ASP A 121 -20.40 -20.62 -5.45
C ASP A 121 -20.48 -21.57 -6.64
N SER A 122 -19.70 -22.63 -6.61
CA SER A 122 -19.64 -23.64 -7.68
C SER A 122 -20.98 -24.35 -7.90
N SER A 123 -21.83 -24.43 -6.85
CA SER A 123 -23.16 -25.03 -6.95
C SER A 123 -24.12 -24.19 -7.81
N ARG A 124 -23.84 -22.87 -7.92
CA ARG A 124 -24.53 -21.92 -8.78
C ARG A 124 -23.76 -21.58 -10.05
N GLY A 125 -22.65 -22.27 -10.30
CA GLY A 125 -21.80 -22.04 -11.46
C GLY A 125 -20.95 -20.78 -11.38
N VAL A 126 -20.74 -20.21 -10.17
CA VAL A 126 -19.87 -19.05 -9.93
C VAL A 126 -18.47 -19.56 -9.56
N THR A 127 -17.49 -19.28 -10.41
CA THR A 127 -16.10 -19.72 -10.24
C THR A 127 -15.14 -18.56 -10.49
N THR A 128 -13.86 -18.74 -10.16
CA THR A 128 -12.79 -17.84 -10.61
C THR A 128 -12.73 -17.83 -12.15
N VAL A 129 -12.06 -16.83 -12.70
CA VAL A 129 -11.80 -16.74 -14.14
C VAL A 129 -10.45 -17.40 -14.45
N PRO A 130 -10.41 -18.60 -15.08
CA PRO A 130 -9.15 -19.20 -15.50
C PRO A 130 -8.40 -18.27 -16.47
N ALA A 131 -7.09 -18.11 -16.31
CA ALA A 131 -6.28 -17.29 -17.21
C ALA A 131 -6.38 -17.74 -18.68
N SER A 132 -6.59 -19.04 -18.91
CA SER A 132 -6.82 -19.62 -20.25
C SER A 132 -8.06 -19.08 -20.95
N ASP A 133 -9.11 -18.69 -20.22
CA ASP A 133 -10.34 -18.15 -20.82
C ASP A 133 -10.11 -16.77 -21.48
N LEU A 134 -9.10 -16.06 -21.02
CA LEU A 134 -8.77 -14.70 -21.44
C LEU A 134 -7.65 -14.65 -22.49
N GLY A 135 -6.97 -15.79 -22.76
CA GLY A 135 -5.84 -15.82 -23.68
C GLY A 135 -4.63 -14.99 -23.23
N CYS A 136 -4.55 -14.66 -21.94
CA CYS A 136 -3.55 -13.75 -21.36
C CYS A 136 -2.90 -14.39 -20.13
N GLY A 137 -1.56 -14.57 -20.15
CA GLY A 137 -0.79 -15.14 -19.04
C GLY A 137 -0.21 -14.11 -18.08
N GLN A 138 -0.71 -12.87 -18.08
CA GLN A 138 -0.18 -11.81 -17.19
C GLN A 138 -0.53 -12.03 -15.72
N ILE A 139 -1.68 -12.62 -15.43
CA ILE A 139 -2.09 -13.10 -14.12
C ILE A 139 -2.44 -14.58 -14.28
N VAL A 140 -1.88 -15.43 -13.46
CA VAL A 140 -2.05 -16.89 -13.49
C VAL A 140 -2.10 -17.43 -12.07
N PRO A 141 -2.75 -18.58 -11.83
CA PRO A 141 -3.47 -19.43 -12.78
C PRO A 141 -4.90 -18.93 -13.10
N GLU A 142 -5.41 -18.00 -12.32
CA GLU A 142 -6.78 -17.49 -12.33
C GLU A 142 -6.82 -15.99 -12.01
N ILE A 143 -7.94 -15.35 -12.29
CA ILE A 143 -8.21 -13.95 -11.99
C ILE A 143 -9.42 -13.87 -11.06
N GLY A 144 -9.30 -13.08 -10.01
CA GLY A 144 -10.33 -12.77 -9.03
C GLY A 144 -10.17 -11.34 -8.51
N ILE A 145 -9.64 -11.16 -7.27
CA ILE A 145 -9.37 -9.85 -6.67
C ILE A 145 -7.92 -9.47 -6.92
N THR A 146 -7.66 -8.64 -7.93
CA THR A 146 -6.30 -8.22 -8.31
C THR A 146 -5.91 -6.86 -7.71
N GLY A 147 -6.80 -5.87 -7.80
CA GLY A 147 -6.53 -4.50 -7.32
C GLY A 147 -6.52 -4.41 -5.79
N THR A 148 -5.62 -3.60 -5.26
CA THR A 148 -5.58 -3.34 -3.80
C THR A 148 -6.89 -2.71 -3.33
N PRO A 149 -7.56 -3.28 -2.33
CA PRO A 149 -8.75 -2.72 -1.70
C PRO A 149 -8.50 -1.34 -1.07
N VAL A 150 -9.58 -0.72 -0.58
CA VAL A 150 -9.49 0.49 0.25
C VAL A 150 -10.41 0.35 1.46
N ILE A 151 -9.95 0.86 2.62
CA ILE A 151 -10.73 0.86 3.85
C ILE A 151 -11.19 2.29 4.17
N ASP A 152 -12.48 2.45 4.43
CA ASP A 152 -13.01 3.62 5.12
C ASP A 152 -13.07 3.34 6.63
N PRO A 153 -12.16 3.90 7.42
CA PRO A 153 -12.16 3.66 8.87
C PRO A 153 -13.34 4.32 9.59
N ALA A 154 -13.98 5.33 8.98
CA ALA A 154 -15.10 6.04 9.60
C ALA A 154 -16.37 5.18 9.59
N SER A 155 -16.64 4.50 8.46
CA SER A 155 -17.77 3.57 8.35
C SER A 155 -17.39 2.13 8.73
N GLY A 156 -16.10 1.83 8.88
CA GLY A 156 -15.61 0.46 9.09
C GLY A 156 -15.87 -0.43 7.88
N THR A 157 -15.69 0.08 6.66
CA THR A 157 -15.99 -0.62 5.41
C THR A 157 -14.74 -0.85 4.58
N LEU A 158 -14.56 -2.09 4.11
CA LEU A 158 -13.53 -2.50 3.14
C LEU A 158 -14.19 -2.61 1.76
N TYR A 159 -13.72 -1.83 0.78
CA TYR A 159 -14.18 -1.89 -0.61
C TYR A 159 -13.16 -2.61 -1.49
N LEU A 160 -13.66 -3.48 -2.38
CA LEU A 160 -12.85 -4.24 -3.33
C LEU A 160 -13.66 -4.59 -4.58
N VAL A 161 -12.95 -4.99 -5.64
CA VAL A 161 -13.58 -5.53 -6.85
C VAL A 161 -13.16 -6.97 -7.04
N ALA A 162 -14.13 -7.85 -7.24
CA ALA A 162 -13.96 -9.26 -7.60
C ALA A 162 -14.40 -9.51 -9.04
N MET A 163 -13.70 -10.41 -9.75
CA MET A 163 -14.06 -10.85 -11.08
C MET A 163 -14.41 -12.33 -11.08
N THR A 164 -15.66 -12.67 -11.41
CA THR A 164 -16.13 -14.05 -11.47
C THR A 164 -16.49 -14.49 -12.88
N LYS A 165 -16.38 -15.81 -13.12
CA LYS A 165 -17.01 -16.50 -14.26
C LYS A 165 -18.28 -17.17 -13.78
N GLU A 166 -19.39 -16.87 -14.46
CA GLU A 166 -20.71 -17.36 -14.08
C GLU A 166 -21.31 -18.17 -15.22
N SER A 167 -21.74 -19.40 -14.90
CA SER A 167 -22.31 -20.33 -15.86
C SER A 167 -23.75 -20.67 -15.49
N THR A 168 -24.70 -20.40 -16.40
CA THR A 168 -26.10 -20.78 -16.25
C THR A 168 -26.53 -21.58 -17.47
N GLY A 169 -26.67 -22.89 -17.31
CA GLY A 169 -26.85 -23.81 -18.44
C GLY A 169 -25.66 -23.76 -19.40
N SER A 170 -25.91 -23.41 -20.66
CA SER A 170 -24.86 -23.24 -21.69
C SER A 170 -24.31 -21.81 -21.79
N THR A 171 -24.86 -20.86 -21.06
CA THR A 171 -24.43 -19.46 -21.09
C THR A 171 -23.33 -19.23 -20.10
N VAL A 172 -22.22 -18.62 -20.56
CA VAL A 172 -21.08 -18.19 -19.74
C VAL A 172 -20.99 -16.67 -19.79
N SER A 173 -20.88 -16.04 -18.64
CA SER A 173 -20.64 -14.60 -18.49
C SER A 173 -19.45 -14.35 -17.56
N TYR A 174 -18.82 -13.19 -17.73
CA TYR A 174 -17.77 -12.66 -16.86
C TYR A 174 -18.34 -11.43 -16.17
N VAL A 175 -18.19 -11.34 -14.87
CA VAL A 175 -18.84 -10.29 -14.08
C VAL A 175 -17.82 -9.66 -13.12
N HIS A 176 -17.79 -8.33 -13.11
CA HIS A 176 -17.06 -7.58 -12.10
C HIS A 176 -18.05 -7.00 -11.09
N ARG A 177 -17.78 -7.16 -9.81
CA ARG A 177 -18.59 -6.61 -8.73
C ARG A 177 -17.77 -5.77 -7.78
N LEU A 178 -18.31 -4.60 -7.43
CA LEU A 178 -17.83 -3.83 -6.29
C LEU A 178 -18.50 -4.38 -5.03
N HIS A 179 -17.69 -4.81 -4.09
CA HIS A 179 -18.08 -5.29 -2.77
C HIS A 179 -17.76 -4.24 -1.71
N ALA A 180 -18.61 -4.14 -0.70
CA ALA A 180 -18.43 -3.33 0.50
C ALA A 180 -18.61 -4.22 1.73
N LEU A 181 -17.51 -4.56 2.41
CA LEU A 181 -17.50 -5.51 3.52
C LEU A 181 -17.31 -4.79 4.85
N ASP A 182 -18.00 -5.26 5.88
CA ASP A 182 -17.74 -4.88 7.26
C ASP A 182 -16.37 -5.39 7.71
N VAL A 183 -15.46 -4.49 8.13
CA VAL A 183 -14.09 -4.85 8.54
C VAL A 183 -14.04 -5.78 9.75
N THR A 184 -15.09 -5.83 10.55
CA THR A 184 -15.14 -6.63 11.79
C THR A 184 -15.60 -8.07 11.55
N SER A 185 -16.34 -8.33 10.46
CA SER A 185 -17.01 -9.61 10.22
C SER A 185 -16.87 -10.17 8.81
N GLY A 186 -16.46 -9.36 7.83
CA GLY A 186 -16.46 -9.71 6.41
C GLY A 186 -17.85 -9.77 5.77
N ALA A 187 -18.91 -9.41 6.52
CA ALA A 187 -20.27 -9.40 5.98
C ALA A 187 -20.46 -8.28 4.96
N GLU A 188 -21.23 -8.54 3.90
CA GLU A 188 -21.63 -7.52 2.92
C GLU A 188 -22.44 -6.42 3.60
N ARG A 189 -22.13 -5.18 3.29
CA ARG A 189 -22.92 -4.02 3.70
C ARG A 189 -24.25 -3.97 2.91
N PRO A 190 -25.28 -3.33 3.43
CA PRO A 190 -26.54 -3.14 2.68
C PRO A 190 -26.30 -2.52 1.28
N GLY A 191 -26.88 -3.10 0.25
CA GLY A 191 -26.69 -2.69 -1.14
C GLY A 191 -25.50 -3.32 -1.86
N SER A 192 -24.61 -3.98 -1.12
CA SER A 192 -23.46 -4.71 -1.69
C SER A 192 -23.82 -6.18 -1.99
N PRO A 193 -23.22 -6.79 -3.04
CA PRO A 193 -22.38 -6.16 -4.06
C PRO A 193 -23.20 -5.54 -5.21
N VAL A 194 -22.56 -4.66 -6.00
CA VAL A 194 -23.12 -4.13 -7.25
C VAL A 194 -22.29 -4.53 -8.46
N VAL A 195 -22.96 -4.78 -9.60
CA VAL A 195 -22.29 -5.09 -10.87
C VAL A 195 -21.72 -3.81 -11.48
N ILE A 196 -20.47 -3.86 -11.92
CA ILE A 196 -19.79 -2.76 -12.60
C ILE A 196 -19.91 -2.97 -14.12
N GLN A 197 -20.62 -2.09 -14.79
CA GLN A 197 -20.81 -2.14 -16.24
C GLN A 197 -21.05 -0.73 -16.81
N PRO A 198 -20.02 0.13 -16.80
CA PRO A 198 -20.13 1.49 -17.30
C PRO A 198 -20.32 1.54 -18.82
N SER A 199 -20.77 2.68 -19.29
CA SER A 199 -20.73 3.09 -20.69
C SER A 199 -20.48 4.59 -20.77
N SER A 200 -19.98 5.08 -21.89
CA SER A 200 -19.77 6.51 -22.14
C SER A 200 -20.13 6.87 -23.58
N PRO A 201 -20.54 8.11 -23.87
CA PRO A 201 -20.60 8.59 -25.24
C PRO A 201 -19.22 8.43 -25.91
N GLY A 202 -19.22 7.98 -27.16
CA GLY A 202 -17.98 7.80 -27.93
C GLY A 202 -18.19 6.94 -29.17
N THR A 203 -17.29 7.09 -30.15
CA THR A 203 -17.35 6.40 -31.45
C THR A 203 -16.33 5.28 -31.60
N GLY A 204 -15.47 5.05 -30.59
CA GLY A 204 -14.39 4.08 -30.62
C GLY A 204 -14.82 2.63 -30.88
N ASP A 205 -16.03 2.27 -30.46
CA ASP A 205 -16.62 0.95 -30.68
C ASP A 205 -17.44 0.84 -31.99
N GLY A 206 -17.43 1.89 -32.84
CA GLY A 206 -18.12 1.92 -34.11
C GLY A 206 -19.59 2.33 -34.02
N GLY A 207 -20.06 2.79 -32.85
CA GLY A 207 -21.38 3.34 -32.59
C GLY A 207 -21.32 4.77 -32.06
N SER A 208 -22.30 5.16 -31.25
CA SER A 208 -22.30 6.44 -30.49
C SER A 208 -21.99 6.27 -29.02
N THR A 209 -21.67 5.05 -28.59
CA THR A 209 -21.45 4.68 -27.20
C THR A 209 -20.31 3.66 -27.11
N ALA A 210 -19.29 3.96 -26.32
CA ALA A 210 -18.28 3.00 -25.91
C ALA A 210 -18.84 2.17 -24.74
N VAL A 211 -18.67 0.85 -24.81
CA VAL A 211 -19.29 -0.13 -23.91
C VAL A 211 -18.21 -0.92 -23.17
N PHE A 212 -18.41 -1.07 -21.87
CA PHE A 212 -17.57 -1.94 -21.06
C PHE A 212 -17.93 -3.42 -21.31
N ILE A 213 -16.98 -4.19 -21.85
CA ILE A 213 -17.12 -5.63 -22.10
C ILE A 213 -16.37 -6.37 -20.99
N PRO A 214 -17.04 -6.94 -19.96
CA PRO A 214 -16.38 -7.43 -18.74
C PRO A 214 -15.22 -8.40 -18.99
N LYS A 215 -15.33 -9.27 -20.00
CA LYS A 215 -14.27 -10.22 -20.37
C LYS A 215 -12.97 -9.56 -20.82
N ASN A 216 -13.04 -8.35 -21.38
CA ASN A 216 -11.86 -7.66 -21.92
C ASN A 216 -11.10 -6.86 -20.86
N TYR A 217 -11.72 -6.65 -19.69
CA TYR A 217 -11.19 -5.75 -18.67
C TYR A 217 -10.70 -6.47 -17.43
N LYS A 218 -9.70 -5.89 -16.83
CA LYS A 218 -9.08 -6.29 -15.57
C LYS A 218 -9.06 -5.09 -14.62
N GLN A 219 -9.58 -5.28 -13.42
CA GLN A 219 -9.46 -4.30 -12.36
C GLN A 219 -8.07 -4.45 -11.72
N ARG A 220 -7.03 -3.90 -12.39
CA ARG A 220 -5.63 -4.03 -11.99
C ARG A 220 -5.18 -2.98 -10.98
N PRO A 221 -5.48 -1.68 -11.16
CA PRO A 221 -5.11 -0.64 -10.19
C PRO A 221 -5.78 -0.84 -8.83
N GLY A 222 -5.10 -0.42 -7.76
CA GLY A 222 -5.76 -0.30 -6.47
C GLY A 222 -6.91 0.70 -6.51
N LEU A 223 -7.84 0.59 -5.54
CA LEU A 223 -8.99 1.48 -5.43
C LEU A 223 -8.57 2.83 -4.81
N LEU A 224 -9.35 3.87 -5.11
CA LEU A 224 -9.25 5.17 -4.48
C LEU A 224 -10.57 5.50 -3.77
N LEU A 225 -10.51 5.80 -2.47
CA LEU A 225 -11.62 6.41 -1.74
C LEU A 225 -11.34 7.91 -1.57
N LEU A 226 -12.23 8.73 -2.10
CA LEU A 226 -12.08 10.18 -2.07
C LEU A 226 -13.45 10.86 -1.95
N ASN A 227 -13.63 11.68 -0.93
CA ASN A 227 -14.85 12.48 -0.72
C ASN A 227 -16.16 11.65 -0.76
N GLY A 228 -16.14 10.44 -0.16
CA GLY A 228 -17.31 9.55 -0.11
C GLY A 228 -17.59 8.82 -1.42
N ILE A 229 -16.66 8.81 -2.37
CA ILE A 229 -16.76 8.10 -3.65
C ILE A 229 -15.63 7.07 -3.75
N VAL A 230 -15.96 5.84 -4.09
CA VAL A 230 -15.02 4.76 -4.40
C VAL A 230 -14.76 4.76 -5.90
N TYR A 231 -13.51 5.04 -6.30
CA TYR A 231 -13.09 5.03 -7.70
C TYR A 231 -12.37 3.74 -8.04
N THR A 232 -12.76 3.13 -9.16
CA THR A 232 -12.14 1.94 -9.74
C THR A 232 -11.58 2.28 -11.11
N ALA A 233 -10.31 1.91 -11.37
CA ALA A 233 -9.65 2.11 -12.65
C ALA A 233 -9.42 0.76 -13.35
N TRP A 234 -9.38 0.75 -14.68
CA TRP A 234 -9.48 -0.48 -15.47
C TRP A 234 -8.42 -0.58 -16.54
N SER A 235 -7.89 -1.78 -16.71
CA SER A 235 -6.96 -2.16 -17.78
C SER A 235 -7.53 -3.28 -18.65
N SER A 236 -6.85 -3.55 -19.77
CA SER A 236 -7.13 -4.71 -20.62
C SER A 236 -6.46 -5.99 -20.10
N HIS A 237 -6.80 -7.12 -20.71
CA HIS A 237 -6.04 -8.36 -20.63
C HIS A 237 -5.14 -8.50 -21.88
N CYS A 238 -3.83 -8.18 -21.75
CA CYS A 238 -2.84 -8.31 -22.82
C CYS A 238 -3.26 -7.65 -24.15
N ASP A 239 -3.94 -6.53 -24.09
CA ASP A 239 -4.43 -5.76 -25.24
C ASP A 239 -5.33 -6.56 -26.21
N ILE A 240 -6.00 -7.60 -25.68
CA ILE A 240 -6.87 -8.47 -26.46
C ILE A 240 -8.27 -7.85 -26.60
N GLY A 241 -8.74 -7.76 -27.84
CA GLY A 241 -10.05 -7.20 -28.14
C GLY A 241 -10.09 -5.68 -28.10
N ARG A 242 -11.30 -5.14 -28.12
CA ARG A 242 -11.52 -3.70 -27.97
C ARG A 242 -11.55 -3.34 -26.50
N TYR A 243 -10.85 -2.28 -26.14
CA TYR A 243 -10.85 -1.75 -24.77
C TYR A 243 -10.53 -0.26 -24.74
N HIS A 244 -10.82 0.36 -23.60
CA HIS A 244 -10.58 1.77 -23.28
C HIS A 244 -10.05 1.87 -21.86
N GLY A 245 -9.52 3.01 -21.47
CA GLY A 245 -9.25 3.31 -20.06
C GLY A 245 -10.49 3.83 -19.36
N TRP A 246 -10.97 3.11 -18.36
CA TRP A 246 -12.12 3.50 -17.57
C TRP A 246 -11.70 3.92 -16.17
N LEU A 247 -12.29 5.02 -15.67
CA LEU A 247 -12.32 5.37 -14.26
C LEU A 247 -13.80 5.54 -13.87
N VAL A 248 -14.27 4.72 -12.92
CA VAL A 248 -15.67 4.66 -12.53
C VAL A 248 -15.78 5.01 -11.04
N GLY A 249 -16.63 5.96 -10.69
CA GLY A 249 -16.90 6.37 -9.32
C GLY A 249 -18.26 5.88 -8.84
N HIS A 250 -18.28 5.25 -7.67
CA HIS A 250 -19.47 4.78 -6.98
C HIS A 250 -19.60 5.47 -5.63
N ASP A 251 -20.81 5.84 -5.24
CA ASP A 251 -21.10 6.33 -3.90
C ASP A 251 -20.69 5.29 -2.85
N ALA A 252 -19.92 5.69 -1.85
CA ALA A 252 -19.38 4.78 -0.85
C ALA A 252 -20.45 4.16 0.07
N GLN A 253 -21.63 4.78 0.22
CA GLN A 253 -22.70 4.30 1.10
C GLN A 253 -23.71 3.44 0.35
N THR A 254 -24.11 3.87 -0.85
CA THR A 254 -25.16 3.22 -1.64
C THR A 254 -24.65 2.29 -2.72
N LEU A 255 -23.37 2.43 -3.10
CA LEU A 255 -22.70 1.78 -4.24
C LEU A 255 -23.32 2.16 -5.59
N GLU A 256 -24.17 3.17 -5.66
CA GLU A 256 -24.68 3.69 -6.93
C GLU A 256 -23.54 4.27 -7.78
N GLN A 257 -23.52 3.95 -9.08
CA GLN A 257 -22.57 4.55 -10.01
C GLN A 257 -22.90 6.03 -10.22
N LEU A 258 -22.01 6.91 -9.78
CA LEU A 258 -22.17 8.36 -9.87
C LEU A 258 -21.54 8.96 -11.12
N THR A 259 -20.41 8.40 -11.56
CA THR A 259 -19.61 9.04 -12.60
C THR A 259 -18.74 8.03 -13.36
N VAL A 260 -18.44 8.38 -14.61
CA VAL A 260 -17.59 7.59 -15.50
C VAL A 260 -16.70 8.53 -16.29
N TYR A 261 -15.44 8.18 -16.42
CA TYR A 261 -14.49 8.77 -17.36
C TYR A 261 -13.92 7.68 -18.27
N ASN A 262 -13.82 7.99 -19.58
CA ASN A 262 -13.19 7.15 -20.58
C ASN A 262 -12.04 7.92 -21.22
N SER A 263 -10.83 7.36 -21.19
CA SER A 263 -9.61 8.03 -21.68
C SER A 263 -9.55 8.13 -23.21
N THR A 264 -10.22 7.22 -23.93
CA THR A 264 -10.15 7.11 -25.40
C THR A 264 -11.53 6.83 -26.02
N PRO A 265 -12.55 7.68 -25.76
CA PRO A 265 -13.92 7.38 -26.13
C PRO A 265 -14.17 7.31 -27.65
N ASN A 266 -13.38 8.02 -28.47
CA ASN A 266 -13.53 8.01 -29.93
C ASN A 266 -12.49 7.14 -30.64
N GLY A 267 -11.42 6.79 -29.94
CA GLY A 267 -10.37 5.89 -30.39
C GLY A 267 -10.42 4.53 -29.71
N GLY A 268 -9.31 4.08 -29.18
CA GLY A 268 -9.22 2.81 -28.43
C GLY A 268 -7.95 2.71 -27.61
N GLN A 269 -7.87 1.66 -26.81
CA GLN A 269 -6.77 1.42 -25.87
C GLN A 269 -6.71 2.50 -24.76
N GLY A 270 -5.52 2.97 -24.33
CA GLY A 270 -5.41 4.02 -23.32
C GLY A 270 -5.82 3.58 -21.91
N SER A 271 -5.67 2.29 -21.59
CA SER A 271 -6.10 1.72 -20.31
C SER A 271 -5.29 2.22 -19.13
N PHE A 272 -5.90 2.17 -17.94
CA PHE A 272 -5.23 2.47 -16.67
C PHE A 272 -4.78 1.16 -16.02
N TRP A 273 -3.58 0.66 -16.34
CA TRP A 273 -3.09 -0.58 -15.74
C TRP A 273 -2.03 -0.40 -14.66
N ALA A 274 -1.19 0.60 -14.78
CA ALA A 274 -0.26 1.12 -13.78
C ALA A 274 0.44 0.05 -12.90
N SER A 275 0.53 -1.19 -13.39
CA SER A 275 1.08 -2.37 -12.67
C SER A 275 0.54 -2.56 -11.25
N GLY A 276 -0.70 -2.15 -11.01
CA GLY A 276 -1.37 -2.24 -9.70
C GLY A 276 -1.35 -0.96 -8.87
N ALA A 277 -0.64 0.07 -9.30
CA ALA A 277 -0.70 1.38 -8.65
C ALA A 277 -2.12 1.97 -8.73
N ALA A 278 -2.58 2.54 -7.63
CA ALA A 278 -3.90 3.16 -7.56
C ALA A 278 -3.90 4.59 -8.14
N PRO A 279 -5.03 5.12 -8.59
CA PRO A 279 -5.19 6.54 -8.85
C PRO A 279 -4.73 7.36 -7.63
N ALA A 280 -3.95 8.42 -7.87
CA ALA A 280 -3.55 9.33 -6.82
C ALA A 280 -4.53 10.49 -6.68
N ALA A 281 -4.61 11.11 -5.50
CA ALA A 281 -5.41 12.30 -5.29
C ALA A 281 -4.73 13.30 -4.37
N ASP A 282 -4.92 14.59 -4.66
CA ASP A 282 -4.41 15.69 -3.84
C ASP A 282 -5.44 16.16 -2.80
N ALA A 283 -5.01 17.05 -1.90
CA ALA A 283 -5.87 17.60 -0.85
C ALA A 283 -7.01 18.49 -1.40
N ALA A 284 -6.90 19.01 -2.63
CA ALA A 284 -7.96 19.76 -3.29
C ALA A 284 -9.01 18.85 -3.93
N GLY A 285 -8.79 17.52 -3.90
CA GLY A 285 -9.70 16.53 -4.46
C GLY A 285 -9.50 16.27 -5.95
N ASN A 286 -8.39 16.69 -6.55
CA ASN A 286 -8.08 16.32 -7.93
C ASN A 286 -7.53 14.89 -7.98
N ILE A 287 -7.92 14.14 -9.01
CA ILE A 287 -7.49 12.76 -9.24
C ILE A 287 -6.45 12.73 -10.36
N TYR A 288 -5.40 11.94 -10.16
CA TYR A 288 -4.31 11.76 -11.12
C TYR A 288 -4.23 10.30 -11.55
N VAL A 289 -4.30 10.08 -12.87
CA VAL A 289 -4.16 8.75 -13.49
C VAL A 289 -3.18 8.84 -14.66
N VAL A 290 -2.61 7.70 -15.05
CA VAL A 290 -1.73 7.61 -16.23
C VAL A 290 -2.30 6.55 -17.16
N SER A 291 -2.61 6.93 -18.40
CA SER A 291 -3.04 6.02 -19.44
C SER A 291 -1.85 5.36 -20.15
N GLY A 292 -2.02 4.11 -20.56
CA GLY A 292 -1.08 3.40 -21.42
C GLY A 292 -1.31 3.70 -22.89
N ASN A 293 -0.69 2.88 -23.75
CA ASN A 293 -0.80 2.97 -25.20
C ASN A 293 -2.24 3.17 -25.65
N GLY A 294 -2.46 4.07 -26.60
CA GLY A 294 -3.79 4.35 -27.11
C GLY A 294 -3.86 5.59 -27.96
N THR A 295 -5.04 5.84 -28.50
CA THR A 295 -5.29 7.01 -29.35
C THR A 295 -5.05 8.30 -28.58
N PHE A 296 -4.29 9.21 -29.20
CA PHE A 296 -4.06 10.56 -28.69
C PHE A 296 -4.43 11.60 -29.74
N ASP A 297 -5.47 12.35 -29.48
CA ASP A 297 -5.92 13.46 -30.34
C ASP A 297 -6.35 14.73 -29.56
N PHE A 298 -6.24 14.69 -28.23
CA PHE A 298 -6.69 15.77 -27.34
C PHE A 298 -6.05 17.12 -27.66
N ALA A 299 -4.78 17.15 -28.06
CA ALA A 299 -4.09 18.36 -28.49
C ALA A 299 -4.64 18.96 -29.81
N ARG A 300 -5.46 18.22 -30.54
CA ARG A 300 -6.11 18.62 -31.79
C ARG A 300 -7.61 18.86 -31.64
N GLY A 301 -8.10 18.86 -30.40
CA GLY A 301 -9.52 19.07 -30.08
C GLY A 301 -10.38 17.82 -30.06
N GLY A 302 -9.79 16.63 -30.17
CA GLY A 302 -10.45 15.35 -29.90
C GLY A 302 -10.52 15.04 -28.40
N PRO A 303 -11.16 13.94 -27.98
CA PRO A 303 -11.31 13.61 -26.58
C PRO A 303 -10.27 12.58 -26.07
N ASP A 304 -9.40 12.03 -26.94
CA ASP A 304 -8.61 10.83 -26.63
C ASP A 304 -7.25 11.20 -26.02
N LEU A 305 -6.92 10.55 -24.89
CA LEU A 305 -5.72 10.75 -24.07
C LEU A 305 -5.00 9.43 -23.80
N GLY A 306 -4.52 8.74 -24.85
CA GLY A 306 -3.55 7.64 -24.73
C GLY A 306 -2.17 8.15 -24.30
N ASP A 307 -1.38 7.30 -23.60
CA ASP A 307 -0.02 7.59 -23.12
C ASP A 307 0.12 8.95 -22.42
N SER A 308 -0.78 9.26 -21.50
CA SER A 308 -0.90 10.59 -20.90
C SER A 308 -1.01 10.54 -19.38
N TYR A 309 -0.40 11.50 -18.70
CA TYR A 309 -0.70 11.87 -17.32
C TYR A 309 -1.92 12.77 -17.34
N ILE A 310 -2.96 12.42 -16.60
CA ILE A 310 -4.26 13.08 -16.67
C ILE A 310 -4.66 13.56 -15.27
N LYS A 311 -5.00 14.84 -15.14
CA LYS A 311 -5.59 15.44 -13.95
C LYS A 311 -7.08 15.58 -14.16
N LEU A 312 -7.87 14.95 -13.29
CA LEU A 312 -9.32 14.96 -13.32
C LEU A 312 -9.91 15.69 -12.10
N SER A 313 -11.09 16.30 -12.26
CA SER A 313 -11.90 16.69 -11.12
C SER A 313 -12.38 15.43 -10.37
N SER A 314 -12.71 15.55 -9.08
CA SER A 314 -13.52 14.56 -8.39
C SER A 314 -15.02 14.88 -8.53
N GLY A 315 -15.88 13.87 -8.30
CA GLY A 315 -17.32 14.04 -8.34
C GLY A 315 -17.95 13.67 -9.68
N SER A 316 -19.09 14.28 -10.00
CA SER A 316 -19.89 13.96 -11.20
C SER A 316 -20.30 15.23 -11.94
N PRO A 317 -19.91 15.40 -13.23
CA PRO A 317 -19.04 14.50 -14.00
C PRO A 317 -17.56 14.64 -13.66
N LEU A 318 -16.77 13.60 -13.96
CA LEU A 318 -15.32 13.69 -14.03
C LEU A 318 -14.91 14.52 -15.25
N ALA A 319 -14.13 15.57 -15.05
CA ALA A 319 -13.66 16.44 -16.13
C ALA A 319 -12.13 16.46 -16.18
N VAL A 320 -11.55 16.49 -17.36
CA VAL A 320 -10.12 16.71 -17.55
C VAL A 320 -9.82 18.16 -17.20
N LEU A 321 -9.03 18.37 -16.15
CA LEU A 321 -8.60 19.69 -15.69
C LEU A 321 -7.28 20.10 -16.34
N ASP A 322 -6.36 19.13 -16.48
CA ASP A 322 -5.07 19.32 -17.13
C ASP A 322 -4.49 17.96 -17.55
N TYR A 323 -3.42 17.96 -18.35
CA TYR A 323 -2.76 16.76 -18.79
C TYR A 323 -1.31 17.02 -19.20
N PHE A 324 -0.51 15.96 -19.26
CA PHE A 324 0.76 15.93 -19.95
C PHE A 324 0.85 14.68 -20.82
N THR A 325 1.23 14.87 -22.08
CA THR A 325 1.53 13.79 -23.02
C THR A 325 2.94 13.99 -23.56
N PRO A 326 3.82 12.98 -23.53
CA PRO A 326 5.17 13.12 -24.05
C PRO A 326 5.21 13.49 -25.54
N PHE A 327 6.22 14.26 -25.94
CA PHE A 327 6.37 14.70 -27.34
C PHE A 327 6.43 13.52 -28.33
N ASN A 328 6.96 12.37 -27.90
CA ASN A 328 7.17 11.17 -28.69
C ASN A 328 6.03 10.14 -28.57
N VAL A 329 4.83 10.56 -28.17
CA VAL A 329 3.66 9.69 -27.94
C VAL A 329 3.38 8.70 -29.07
N THR A 330 3.51 9.12 -30.34
CA THR A 330 3.31 8.23 -31.49
C THR A 330 4.31 7.07 -31.48
N ALA A 331 5.59 7.35 -31.23
CA ALA A 331 6.63 6.32 -31.18
C ALA A 331 6.48 5.40 -29.96
N LEU A 332 5.99 5.93 -28.83
CA LEU A 332 5.69 5.14 -27.65
C LEU A 332 4.55 4.17 -27.92
N ASN A 333 3.45 4.66 -28.47
CA ASN A 333 2.29 3.84 -28.82
C ASN A 333 2.62 2.76 -29.86
N ASP A 334 3.37 3.10 -30.93
CA ASP A 334 3.76 2.16 -31.98
C ASP A 334 4.73 1.06 -31.46
N GLY A 335 5.50 1.39 -30.42
CA GLY A 335 6.51 0.50 -29.82
C GLY A 335 6.02 -0.32 -28.63
N ASP A 336 4.77 -0.21 -28.23
CA ASP A 336 4.25 -0.79 -26.96
C ASP A 336 5.09 -0.33 -25.74
N VAL A 337 5.40 0.97 -25.68
CA VAL A 337 6.23 1.57 -24.63
C VAL A 337 5.37 2.46 -23.72
N ASP A 338 4.39 1.84 -23.06
CA ASP A 338 3.43 2.56 -22.22
C ASP A 338 4.08 3.55 -21.24
N VAL A 339 3.57 4.77 -21.26
CA VAL A 339 3.78 5.75 -20.18
C VAL A 339 3.07 5.31 -18.91
N GLY A 340 1.88 4.72 -19.06
CA GLY A 340 1.03 4.22 -17.96
C GLY A 340 1.40 2.84 -17.44
N SER A 341 2.62 2.33 -17.66
CA SER A 341 3.09 1.09 -17.04
C SER A 341 3.30 1.21 -15.53
N SER A 342 3.44 2.43 -15.02
CA SER A 342 3.52 2.74 -13.59
C SER A 342 2.47 3.78 -13.18
N GLY A 343 2.30 3.95 -11.86
CA GLY A 343 1.54 5.05 -11.30
C GLY A 343 2.39 6.31 -11.08
N VAL A 344 1.83 7.26 -10.33
CA VAL A 344 2.49 8.50 -9.93
C VAL A 344 2.57 8.61 -8.42
N ALA A 345 3.63 9.26 -7.92
CA ALA A 345 3.71 9.75 -6.55
C ALA A 345 3.50 11.27 -6.56
N LEU A 346 2.48 11.76 -5.84
CA LEU A 346 2.33 13.18 -5.57
C LEU A 346 3.30 13.55 -4.45
N LEU A 347 4.16 14.51 -4.74
CA LEU A 347 5.20 14.89 -3.78
C LEU A 347 4.67 15.96 -2.82
N PRO A 348 5.14 15.97 -1.57
CA PRO A 348 4.76 17.01 -0.62
C PRO A 348 5.36 18.37 -0.99
N ASP A 349 4.79 19.45 -0.49
CA ASP A 349 5.14 20.81 -0.91
C ASP A 349 6.60 21.17 -0.62
N GLU A 350 7.22 20.56 0.41
CA GLU A 350 8.65 20.77 0.68
C GLU A 350 9.59 20.20 -0.40
N ALA A 351 9.09 19.39 -1.32
CA ALA A 351 9.82 18.90 -2.48
C ALA A 351 9.81 19.91 -3.63
N GLY A 352 8.88 20.84 -3.62
CA GLY A 352 8.69 21.86 -4.64
C GLY A 352 9.63 23.07 -4.52
N SER A 353 9.30 24.10 -5.29
CA SER A 353 9.94 25.42 -5.26
C SER A 353 8.87 26.51 -5.32
N SER A 354 9.27 27.78 -5.19
CA SER A 354 8.33 28.90 -5.30
C SER A 354 7.68 29.02 -6.67
N SER A 355 8.33 28.51 -7.74
CA SER A 355 7.79 28.48 -9.10
C SER A 355 6.99 27.23 -9.42
N HIS A 356 7.24 26.11 -8.73
CA HIS A 356 6.60 24.83 -8.90
C HIS A 356 6.35 24.20 -7.53
N PRO A 357 5.33 24.66 -6.78
CA PRO A 357 5.11 24.24 -5.40
C PRO A 357 4.59 22.81 -5.31
N HIS A 358 3.80 22.36 -6.28
CA HIS A 358 3.08 21.09 -6.20
C HIS A 358 3.56 20.14 -7.30
N LEU A 359 4.47 19.24 -6.94
CA LEU A 359 5.10 18.32 -7.88
C LEU A 359 4.50 16.92 -7.85
N MET A 360 4.61 16.19 -8.97
CA MET A 360 4.43 14.74 -9.01
C MET A 360 5.54 14.09 -9.83
N ALA A 361 5.91 12.87 -9.46
CA ALA A 361 6.95 12.07 -10.11
C ALA A 361 6.36 10.79 -10.71
N GLY A 362 6.84 10.42 -11.91
CA GLY A 362 6.45 9.18 -12.57
C GLY A 362 7.47 8.76 -13.64
N ALA A 363 7.26 7.58 -14.19
CA ALA A 363 8.04 7.04 -15.32
C ALA A 363 7.22 5.94 -16.01
N GLY A 364 7.68 5.47 -17.17
CA GLY A 364 7.04 4.40 -17.92
C GLY A 364 8.02 3.36 -18.46
N LYS A 365 7.60 2.56 -19.45
CA LYS A 365 8.44 1.51 -20.08
C LYS A 365 9.69 2.07 -20.78
N GLU A 366 9.70 3.35 -21.22
CA GLU A 366 10.88 3.98 -21.81
C GLU A 366 12.03 4.13 -20.79
N GLY A 367 11.74 4.04 -19.48
CA GLY A 367 12.69 4.38 -18.43
C GLY A 367 12.99 5.88 -18.37
N ARG A 368 12.18 6.69 -19.01
CA ARG A 368 12.18 8.15 -18.89
C ARG A 368 11.48 8.54 -17.61
N ILE A 369 12.17 9.29 -16.76
CA ILE A 369 11.57 9.88 -15.57
C ILE A 369 10.98 11.25 -15.92
N TYR A 370 9.84 11.54 -15.30
CA TYR A 370 9.12 12.81 -15.42
C TYR A 370 8.92 13.43 -14.06
N LEU A 371 9.10 14.74 -13.97
CA LEU A 371 8.71 15.57 -12.84
C LEU A 371 7.78 16.65 -13.37
N LEU A 372 6.53 16.59 -12.97
CA LEU A 372 5.46 17.44 -13.47
C LEU A 372 5.00 18.40 -12.39
N ASP A 373 4.69 19.64 -12.77
CA ASP A 373 3.98 20.59 -11.94
C ASP A 373 2.47 20.31 -12.01
N ARG A 374 1.84 19.98 -10.88
CA ARG A 374 0.40 19.67 -10.80
C ARG A 374 -0.49 20.89 -11.06
N ASP A 375 0.06 22.10 -11.01
CA ASP A 375 -0.68 23.34 -11.29
C ASP A 375 -0.62 23.72 -12.78
N ASN A 376 0.38 23.17 -13.51
CA ASN A 376 0.52 23.32 -14.95
C ASN A 376 1.31 22.14 -15.53
N MET A 377 0.57 21.10 -15.92
CA MET A 377 1.18 19.84 -16.37
C MET A 377 1.88 19.93 -17.74
N GLY A 378 1.74 21.03 -18.45
CA GLY A 378 2.50 21.32 -19.68
C GLY A 378 1.86 20.81 -20.96
N LYS A 379 0.84 19.99 -20.92
CA LYS A 379 0.10 19.45 -22.08
C LYS A 379 1.00 18.67 -23.04
N TRP A 380 0.70 18.69 -24.33
CA TRP A 380 1.56 18.13 -25.38
C TRP A 380 2.24 19.23 -26.17
N GLN A 381 3.52 19.06 -26.46
CA GLN A 381 4.28 19.96 -27.34
C GLN A 381 5.06 19.13 -28.36
N ALA A 382 5.05 19.58 -29.62
CA ALA A 382 5.80 18.89 -30.67
C ALA A 382 7.31 19.01 -30.46
N GLY A 383 8.03 17.91 -30.56
CA GLY A 383 9.48 17.86 -30.66
C GLY A 383 10.26 17.85 -29.34
N SER A 384 9.67 18.25 -28.21
CA SER A 384 10.34 18.21 -26.91
C SER A 384 9.36 18.25 -25.74
N ASP A 385 9.83 17.85 -24.54
CA ASP A 385 9.12 17.99 -23.27
C ASP A 385 9.68 19.15 -22.43
N SER A 386 10.19 20.21 -23.08
CA SER A 386 10.82 21.35 -22.38
C SER A 386 9.84 22.21 -21.58
N GLN A 387 8.53 22.00 -21.74
CA GLN A 387 7.45 22.70 -21.03
C GLN A 387 7.16 22.15 -19.63
N ILE A 388 7.75 21.00 -19.27
CA ILE A 388 7.60 20.41 -17.93
C ILE A 388 8.83 20.68 -17.06
N VAL A 389 8.73 20.42 -15.75
CA VAL A 389 9.79 20.71 -14.79
C VAL A 389 11.07 19.92 -15.07
N PHE A 390 10.94 18.61 -15.37
CA PHE A 390 12.09 17.75 -15.70
C PHE A 390 11.67 16.53 -16.51
N SER A 391 12.52 16.15 -17.47
CA SER A 391 12.39 14.89 -18.22
C SER A 391 13.79 14.38 -18.59
N MET A 392 14.05 13.09 -18.37
CA MET A 392 15.31 12.45 -18.79
C MET A 392 15.04 11.02 -19.26
N ALA A 393 15.30 10.77 -20.54
CA ALA A 393 15.19 9.45 -21.14
C ALA A 393 16.27 8.49 -20.58
N LYS A 394 15.91 7.22 -20.42
CA LYS A 394 16.84 6.16 -19.97
C LYS A 394 17.55 6.48 -18.65
N ALA A 395 16.90 7.27 -17.77
CA ALA A 395 17.41 7.56 -16.44
C ALA A 395 17.38 6.32 -15.53
N ILE A 396 16.40 5.45 -15.81
CA ILE A 396 16.19 4.15 -15.13
C ILE A 396 15.86 3.07 -16.17
N GLY A 397 15.80 1.81 -15.75
CA GLY A 397 15.16 0.74 -16.51
C GLY A 397 13.64 0.94 -16.63
N PRO A 398 12.93 0.16 -17.49
CA PRO A 398 11.47 0.20 -17.58
C PRO A 398 10.80 0.13 -16.21
N LEU A 399 9.89 1.05 -15.90
CA LEU A 399 9.24 1.08 -14.59
C LEU A 399 7.87 0.40 -14.63
N PHE A 400 7.65 -0.50 -13.66
CA PHE A 400 6.41 -1.24 -13.44
C PHE A 400 6.03 -1.18 -11.96
N GLY A 401 5.50 -0.08 -11.52
CA GLY A 401 5.13 0.13 -10.14
C GLY A 401 5.25 1.60 -9.75
N ASN A 402 4.88 1.92 -8.53
CA ASN A 402 4.93 3.30 -8.06
C ASN A 402 6.34 3.66 -7.58
N PRO A 403 6.88 4.86 -7.88
CA PRO A 403 8.01 5.38 -7.14
C PRO A 403 7.61 5.71 -5.69
N ALA A 404 8.58 5.72 -4.78
CA ALA A 404 8.38 6.17 -3.40
C ALA A 404 9.13 7.47 -3.13
N TYR A 405 8.66 8.24 -2.14
CA TYR A 405 9.30 9.49 -1.72
C TYR A 405 9.69 9.46 -0.26
N PHE A 406 10.86 9.94 0.06
CA PHE A 406 11.26 10.23 1.43
C PHE A 406 12.39 11.27 1.45
N ASN A 407 12.22 12.29 2.29
CA ASN A 407 13.25 13.26 2.65
C ASN A 407 13.99 13.84 1.43
N LYS A 408 13.21 14.40 0.48
CA LYS A 408 13.68 14.97 -0.79
C LYS A 408 14.40 14.00 -1.73
N ASN A 409 14.14 12.71 -1.60
CA ASN A 409 14.57 11.70 -2.57
C ASN A 409 13.35 10.98 -3.13
N VAL A 410 13.36 10.70 -4.43
CA VAL A 410 12.41 9.82 -5.10
C VAL A 410 13.15 8.53 -5.45
N TYR A 411 12.57 7.40 -5.01
CA TYR A 411 13.13 6.07 -5.20
C TYR A 411 12.46 5.39 -6.37
N PHE A 412 13.26 5.02 -7.36
CA PHE A 412 12.82 4.29 -8.55
C PHE A 412 13.49 2.93 -8.64
N CYS A 413 12.72 1.90 -8.97
CA CYS A 413 13.21 0.53 -9.12
C CYS A 413 12.77 -0.03 -10.48
N GLY A 414 13.52 0.31 -11.53
CA GLY A 414 13.26 -0.14 -12.89
C GLY A 414 13.70 -1.59 -13.12
N SER A 415 13.11 -2.22 -14.12
CA SER A 415 13.47 -3.57 -14.59
C SER A 415 14.85 -3.57 -15.26
N GLY A 416 15.70 -4.55 -14.91
CA GLY A 416 17.08 -4.64 -15.40
C GLY A 416 17.98 -3.51 -14.90
N ASP A 417 17.66 -2.91 -13.74
CA ASP A 417 18.37 -1.76 -13.20
C ASP A 417 18.47 -1.83 -11.66
N SER A 418 19.33 -0.99 -11.08
CA SER A 418 19.45 -0.82 -9.63
C SER A 418 18.28 0.00 -9.07
N LEU A 419 17.94 -0.19 -7.79
CA LEU A 419 17.14 0.78 -7.03
C LEU A 419 17.93 2.09 -6.94
N LYS A 420 17.33 3.21 -7.36
CA LYS A 420 17.99 4.53 -7.43
C LYS A 420 17.26 5.55 -6.56
N ALA A 421 18.00 6.32 -5.78
CA ALA A 421 17.53 7.51 -5.09
C ALA A 421 17.91 8.75 -5.88
N ILE A 422 16.92 9.46 -6.41
CA ILE A 422 17.10 10.70 -7.17
C ILE A 422 16.69 11.86 -6.28
N ALA A 423 17.67 12.71 -5.94
CA ALA A 423 17.46 13.84 -5.06
C ALA A 423 16.67 14.97 -5.74
N LEU A 424 15.89 15.69 -4.96
CA LEU A 424 15.21 16.94 -5.34
C LEU A 424 15.93 18.13 -4.72
N SER A 425 16.22 19.12 -5.52
CA SER A 425 16.78 20.41 -5.08
C SER A 425 16.12 21.54 -5.87
N ASN A 426 15.64 22.56 -5.17
CA ASN A 426 14.93 23.69 -5.76
C ASN A 426 13.77 23.28 -6.71
N GLY A 427 13.04 22.23 -6.34
CA GLY A 427 11.89 21.75 -7.11
C GLY A 427 12.24 21.03 -8.41
N THR A 428 13.46 20.52 -8.58
CA THR A 428 13.85 19.71 -9.75
C THR A 428 14.73 18.52 -9.36
N PHE A 429 14.81 17.50 -10.22
CA PHE A 429 15.69 16.35 -10.01
C PHE A 429 17.17 16.72 -10.21
N VAL A 430 18.01 16.16 -9.35
CA VAL A 430 19.47 16.27 -9.42
C VAL A 430 20.03 14.97 -9.98
N MET A 431 20.74 15.05 -11.10
CA MET A 431 21.37 13.89 -11.73
C MET A 431 22.89 14.02 -11.71
N PRO A 432 23.64 12.93 -11.60
CA PRO A 432 23.19 11.53 -11.49
C PRO A 432 22.52 11.23 -10.14
N PRO A 433 21.89 10.02 -9.99
CA PRO A 433 21.30 9.59 -8.71
C PRO A 433 22.27 9.73 -7.54
N GLY A 434 21.78 10.23 -6.41
CA GLY A 434 22.59 10.44 -5.21
C GLY A 434 23.11 9.14 -4.59
N SER A 435 22.33 8.06 -4.68
CA SER A 435 22.76 6.70 -4.34
C SER A 435 21.98 5.65 -5.13
N LYS A 436 22.53 4.42 -5.17
CA LYS A 436 21.90 3.27 -5.81
C LYS A 436 22.27 1.98 -5.10
N SER A 437 21.41 0.95 -5.21
CA SER A 437 21.73 -0.40 -4.74
C SER A 437 22.86 -1.03 -5.54
N GLN A 438 23.55 -1.99 -4.93
CA GLN A 438 24.51 -2.85 -5.64
C GLN A 438 23.78 -3.93 -6.46
N THR A 439 22.59 -4.33 -6.01
CA THR A 439 21.73 -5.29 -6.69
C THR A 439 21.02 -4.62 -7.85
N GLU A 440 20.97 -5.29 -8.99
CA GLU A 440 20.10 -4.99 -10.13
C GLU A 440 18.89 -5.92 -10.06
N PHE A 441 17.71 -5.41 -10.41
CA PHE A 441 16.44 -6.10 -10.27
C PHE A 441 15.91 -6.52 -11.63
N ASP A 442 15.82 -7.83 -11.87
CA ASP A 442 15.23 -8.40 -13.07
C ASP A 442 13.77 -7.97 -13.22
N TYR A 443 13.17 -8.29 -14.42
CA TYR A 443 11.76 -8.03 -14.64
C TYR A 443 10.88 -8.63 -13.52
N PRO A 444 9.98 -7.83 -12.96
CA PRO A 444 9.51 -6.50 -13.37
C PRO A 444 10.20 -5.31 -12.69
N GLY A 445 11.37 -5.47 -12.10
CA GLY A 445 11.90 -4.52 -11.14
C GLY A 445 11.24 -4.71 -9.77
N CYS A 446 11.03 -3.64 -9.02
CA CYS A 446 10.38 -3.71 -7.72
C CYS A 446 9.49 -2.49 -7.42
N VAL A 447 8.62 -2.61 -6.41
CA VAL A 447 7.78 -1.53 -5.92
C VAL A 447 8.31 -1.10 -4.55
N PRO A 448 9.05 0.01 -4.46
CA PRO A 448 9.60 0.47 -3.18
C PRO A 448 8.51 1.03 -2.27
N THR A 449 8.63 0.77 -0.97
CA THR A 449 7.94 1.47 0.12
C THR A 449 8.95 1.95 1.13
N VAL A 450 8.65 3.03 1.85
CA VAL A 450 9.55 3.59 2.86
C VAL A 450 8.88 3.59 4.21
N SER A 451 9.61 3.14 5.23
CA SER A 451 9.24 3.35 6.63
C SER A 451 10.26 4.27 7.30
N ALA A 452 9.78 5.18 8.14
CA ALA A 452 10.63 6.15 8.82
C ALA A 452 9.99 6.67 10.12
N SER A 453 10.79 7.24 11.01
CA SER A 453 10.33 8.01 12.16
C SER A 453 10.49 9.51 11.85
N GLY A 454 9.42 10.13 11.36
CA GLY A 454 9.47 11.48 10.80
C GLY A 454 10.42 11.52 9.60
N THR A 455 11.50 12.31 9.69
CA THR A 455 12.57 12.44 8.68
C THR A 455 13.81 11.58 9.00
N SER A 456 13.73 10.70 9.99
CA SER A 456 14.86 9.90 10.49
C SER A 456 14.61 8.41 10.33
N ASN A 457 15.67 7.60 10.36
CA ASN A 457 15.61 6.14 10.34
C ASN A 457 14.87 5.56 9.11
N GLY A 458 14.98 6.22 7.97
CA GLY A 458 14.34 5.76 6.74
C GLY A 458 14.89 4.41 6.26
N ILE A 459 14.00 3.48 5.94
CA ILE A 459 14.31 2.18 5.33
C ILE A 459 13.46 2.02 4.08
N VAL A 460 14.09 1.71 2.95
CA VAL A 460 13.40 1.34 1.70
C VAL A 460 13.21 -0.16 1.67
N TRP A 461 11.98 -0.60 1.57
CA TRP A 461 11.56 -1.99 1.51
C TRP A 461 11.07 -2.34 0.12
N LEU A 462 11.36 -3.56 -0.33
CA LEU A 462 10.90 -4.06 -1.62
C LEU A 462 10.84 -5.58 -1.66
N LEU A 463 10.07 -6.09 -2.62
CA LEU A 463 9.99 -7.50 -2.99
C LEU A 463 10.58 -7.64 -4.39
N GLU A 464 11.39 -8.66 -4.63
CA GLU A 464 11.98 -8.93 -5.94
C GLU A 464 11.55 -10.28 -6.51
N ALA A 465 11.74 -10.44 -7.83
CA ALA A 465 11.30 -11.60 -8.60
C ALA A 465 11.93 -12.94 -8.14
N SER A 466 13.06 -12.90 -7.45
CA SER A 466 13.68 -14.08 -6.84
C SER A 466 12.91 -14.64 -5.64
N GLY A 467 11.85 -13.96 -5.17
CA GLY A 467 11.15 -14.31 -3.93
C GLY A 467 11.90 -13.83 -2.69
N THR A 468 12.49 -12.64 -2.76
CA THR A 468 13.29 -12.06 -1.68
C THR A 468 12.66 -10.77 -1.17
N LEU A 469 12.53 -10.63 0.16
CA LEU A 469 12.30 -9.35 0.83
C LEU A 469 13.64 -8.69 1.08
N ARG A 470 13.81 -7.44 0.64
CA ARG A 470 15.02 -6.63 0.90
C ARG A 470 14.70 -5.33 1.63
N ALA A 471 15.68 -4.86 2.38
CA ALA A 471 15.66 -3.57 3.07
C ALA A 471 16.97 -2.82 2.84
N TYR A 472 16.86 -1.54 2.49
CA TYR A 472 18.00 -0.65 2.26
C TYR A 472 17.93 0.58 3.17
N ASP A 473 19.09 1.10 3.59
CA ASP A 473 19.15 2.42 4.23
C ASP A 473 18.69 3.50 3.22
N ALA A 474 17.62 4.20 3.54
CA ALA A 474 17.07 5.22 2.66
C ALA A 474 18.02 6.40 2.41
N SER A 475 18.97 6.65 3.31
CA SER A 475 19.98 7.70 3.15
C SER A 475 21.13 7.29 2.22
N ASN A 476 21.37 5.98 2.08
CA ASN A 476 22.42 5.43 1.22
C ASN A 476 22.07 4.01 0.76
N LEU A 477 21.50 3.87 -0.40
CA LEU A 477 21.06 2.60 -0.98
C LEU A 477 22.21 1.58 -1.25
N ALA A 478 23.47 2.00 -1.20
CA ALA A 478 24.60 1.06 -1.23
C ALA A 478 24.69 0.20 0.04
N THR A 479 23.99 0.61 1.11
CA THR A 479 23.88 -0.12 2.37
C THR A 479 22.60 -0.95 2.37
N GLU A 480 22.73 -2.23 2.03
CA GLU A 480 21.68 -3.22 2.23
C GLU A 480 21.68 -3.63 3.72
N LEU A 481 20.53 -3.44 4.37
CA LEU A 481 20.34 -3.73 5.79
C LEU A 481 19.95 -5.20 6.01
N TYR A 482 19.12 -5.73 5.11
CA TYR A 482 18.55 -7.06 5.21
C TYR A 482 18.16 -7.65 3.85
N ASP A 483 18.37 -8.96 3.75
CA ASP A 483 17.96 -9.81 2.64
C ASP A 483 17.43 -11.13 3.23
N SER A 484 16.21 -11.53 2.90
CA SER A 484 15.57 -12.72 3.44
C SER A 484 16.27 -14.03 3.05
N ASN A 485 17.16 -14.02 2.05
CA ASN A 485 17.97 -15.16 1.65
C ASN A 485 19.24 -15.34 2.50
N GLN A 486 19.65 -14.31 3.26
CA GLN A 486 20.80 -14.41 4.18
C GLN A 486 20.61 -15.52 5.23
N ASN A 487 19.37 -15.84 5.57
CA ASN A 487 18.99 -16.97 6.40
C ASN A 487 17.72 -17.65 5.86
N SER A 488 17.81 -18.22 4.68
CA SER A 488 16.66 -18.78 3.95
C SER A 488 15.92 -19.89 4.72
N ALA A 489 16.61 -20.61 5.62
CA ALA A 489 15.98 -21.64 6.46
C ALA A 489 14.92 -21.05 7.42
N ARG A 490 15.10 -19.81 7.89
CA ARG A 490 14.17 -19.08 8.73
C ARG A 490 13.30 -18.14 7.93
N ASP A 491 13.89 -17.40 6.98
CA ASP A 491 13.37 -16.15 6.45
C ASP A 491 12.84 -16.26 5.01
N ALA A 492 12.87 -17.45 4.37
CA ALA A 492 12.39 -17.59 3.00
C ALA A 492 10.99 -16.99 2.83
N LEU A 493 10.85 -16.05 1.90
CA LEU A 493 9.57 -15.36 1.63
C LEU A 493 8.51 -16.33 1.10
N GLY A 494 8.90 -17.19 0.18
CA GLY A 494 7.99 -18.02 -0.61
C GLY A 494 7.95 -17.55 -2.07
N SER A 495 6.99 -18.07 -2.84
CA SER A 495 6.89 -17.75 -4.27
C SER A 495 6.39 -16.32 -4.49
N TYR A 496 7.16 -15.54 -5.22
CA TYR A 496 6.88 -14.14 -5.53
C TYR A 496 5.62 -13.96 -6.38
N VAL A 497 4.94 -12.86 -6.17
CA VAL A 497 3.88 -12.34 -7.04
C VAL A 497 4.34 -10.98 -7.57
N LYS A 498 4.27 -10.78 -8.90
CA LYS A 498 4.81 -9.59 -9.54
C LYS A 498 4.02 -8.31 -9.21
N PHE A 499 4.71 -7.17 -9.19
CA PHE A 499 4.15 -5.84 -8.96
C PHE A 499 3.59 -5.61 -7.56
N THR A 500 3.94 -6.46 -6.60
CA THR A 500 3.46 -6.32 -5.22
C THR A 500 4.36 -5.41 -4.41
N ALA A 501 3.74 -4.64 -3.52
CA ALA A 501 4.41 -3.80 -2.54
C ALA A 501 4.28 -4.41 -1.15
N PRO A 502 5.33 -4.43 -0.32
CA PRO A 502 5.20 -4.82 1.07
C PRO A 502 4.48 -3.72 1.87
N THR A 503 3.81 -4.10 2.93
CA THR A 503 3.19 -3.18 3.89
C THR A 503 4.02 -3.16 5.16
N VAL A 504 4.44 -1.97 5.61
CA VAL A 504 5.18 -1.79 6.86
C VAL A 504 4.30 -1.03 7.85
N ALA A 505 4.02 -1.63 8.98
CA ALA A 505 3.21 -1.03 10.02
C ALA A 505 3.57 -1.59 11.41
N ASN A 506 3.74 -0.70 12.37
CA ASN A 506 3.86 -1.03 13.80
C ASN A 506 4.90 -2.14 14.09
N GLY A 507 6.10 -1.98 13.55
CA GLY A 507 7.23 -2.88 13.77
C GLY A 507 7.21 -4.17 12.97
N LYS A 508 6.33 -4.30 11.96
CA LYS A 508 6.23 -5.48 11.10
C LYS A 508 6.19 -5.14 9.62
N VAL A 509 6.60 -6.10 8.81
CA VAL A 509 6.51 -6.07 7.35
C VAL A 509 5.65 -7.24 6.88
N TYR A 510 4.60 -6.93 6.15
CA TYR A 510 3.63 -7.88 5.60
C TYR A 510 3.83 -8.01 4.11
N ALA A 511 4.05 -9.22 3.63
CA ALA A 511 4.34 -9.50 2.23
C ALA A 511 3.43 -10.62 1.69
N GLY A 512 2.63 -10.30 0.66
CA GLY A 512 1.82 -11.26 -0.05
C GLY A 512 2.66 -12.15 -0.96
N THR A 513 2.31 -13.45 -1.04
CA THR A 513 2.95 -14.44 -1.91
C THR A 513 1.90 -15.19 -2.74
N GLN A 514 2.29 -16.25 -3.46
CA GLN A 514 1.35 -17.04 -4.24
C GLN A 514 0.34 -17.83 -3.38
N ASN A 515 0.64 -18.09 -2.11
CA ASN A 515 -0.20 -18.92 -1.24
C ASN A 515 -0.11 -18.58 0.24
N SER A 516 0.47 -17.44 0.58
CA SER A 516 0.58 -17.01 1.98
C SER A 516 0.77 -15.50 2.12
N LEU A 517 0.47 -15.01 3.31
CA LEU A 517 0.96 -13.74 3.84
C LEU A 517 2.16 -14.05 4.73
N ALA A 518 3.35 -13.59 4.37
CA ALA A 518 4.55 -13.68 5.21
C ALA A 518 4.66 -12.43 6.08
N VAL A 519 4.98 -12.60 7.38
CA VAL A 519 5.10 -11.53 8.35
C VAL A 519 6.52 -11.52 8.93
N TYR A 520 7.20 -10.39 8.77
CA TYR A 520 8.56 -10.16 9.28
C TYR A 520 8.54 -9.11 10.37
N GLY A 521 9.52 -9.14 11.25
CA GLY A 521 9.67 -8.18 12.34
C GLY A 521 10.91 -8.47 13.18
N LEU A 522 11.04 -7.76 14.30
CA LEU A 522 12.14 -8.01 15.22
C LEU A 522 12.00 -9.39 15.85
N LEU A 523 13.09 -10.15 15.80
CA LEU A 523 13.19 -11.45 16.44
C LEU A 523 13.26 -11.29 17.95
N ALA A 524 12.66 -12.21 18.69
CA ALA A 524 12.94 -12.30 20.10
C ALA A 524 14.46 -12.49 20.30
N ALA A 525 15.04 -11.75 21.22
CA ALA A 525 16.48 -11.85 21.49
C ALA A 525 16.86 -13.33 21.71
N SER A 526 17.71 -13.86 20.83
CA SER A 526 18.19 -15.24 20.96
C SER A 526 19.00 -15.35 22.23
N GLY A 527 18.47 -16.08 23.22
CA GLY A 527 19.13 -16.32 24.50
C GLY A 527 18.38 -15.80 25.73
N ALA A 528 17.34 -15.02 25.60
CA ALA A 528 16.47 -14.70 26.71
C ALA A 528 15.52 -15.90 27.01
N SER A 529 16.06 -16.95 27.65
CA SER A 529 15.21 -17.92 28.35
C SER A 529 14.49 -17.17 29.47
N LEU A 530 13.29 -16.65 29.16
CA LEU A 530 12.46 -16.01 30.19
C LEU A 530 11.95 -17.07 31.15
N THR A 531 12.32 -16.94 32.40
CA THR A 531 11.73 -17.71 33.48
C THR A 531 10.73 -16.84 34.21
N VAL A 532 9.46 -17.21 34.15
CA VAL A 532 8.40 -16.56 34.93
C VAL A 532 8.16 -17.41 36.20
N ALA A 533 8.23 -16.77 37.35
CA ALA A 533 7.99 -17.43 38.62
C ALA A 533 7.14 -16.52 39.54
N ASN A 534 6.41 -17.12 40.45
CA ASN A 534 5.80 -16.37 41.54
C ASN A 534 6.91 -15.81 42.44
N ALA A 535 6.91 -14.50 42.68
CA ALA A 535 8.00 -13.80 43.37
C ALA A 535 8.15 -14.22 44.85
N ALA A 536 7.10 -14.72 45.48
CA ALA A 536 7.10 -15.14 46.87
C ALA A 536 7.49 -16.61 47.04
N SER A 537 7.01 -17.53 46.19
CA SER A 537 7.25 -18.95 46.31
C SER A 537 8.38 -19.49 45.43
N GLY A 538 8.83 -18.73 44.44
CA GLY A 538 9.79 -19.18 43.42
C GLY A 538 9.24 -20.23 42.44
N GLN A 539 7.96 -20.60 42.54
CA GLN A 539 7.34 -21.59 41.66
C GLN A 539 7.26 -21.04 40.22
N ARG A 540 7.80 -21.80 39.28
CA ARG A 540 7.84 -21.43 37.85
C ARG A 540 6.52 -21.73 37.14
N GLY A 541 6.16 -20.91 36.15
CA GLY A 541 5.01 -21.14 35.28
C GLY A 541 3.64 -20.94 35.94
N ILE A 542 3.59 -20.40 37.16
CA ILE A 542 2.34 -20.13 37.88
C ILE A 542 2.25 -18.64 38.23
N ALA A 543 1.26 -17.98 37.66
CA ALA A 543 0.89 -16.60 38.00
C ALA A 543 -0.62 -16.58 38.30
N ALA A 544 -0.98 -16.14 39.51
CA ALA A 544 -2.39 -15.91 39.88
C ALA A 544 -2.75 -14.44 39.77
N PRO A 545 -4.00 -14.08 39.48
CA PRO A 545 -4.45 -12.69 39.53
C PRO A 545 -4.10 -12.04 40.86
N GLY A 546 -3.48 -10.85 40.81
CA GLY A 546 -3.05 -10.12 42.01
C GLY A 546 -1.71 -10.57 42.61
N SER A 547 -1.05 -11.61 42.09
CA SER A 547 0.28 -12.03 42.55
C SER A 547 1.39 -11.17 41.97
N ILE A 548 2.49 -11.02 42.72
CA ILE A 548 3.74 -10.46 42.20
C ILE A 548 4.50 -11.58 41.50
N ILE A 549 4.88 -11.34 40.25
CA ILE A 549 5.68 -12.26 39.46
C ILE A 549 7.11 -11.75 39.28
N SER A 550 8.08 -12.65 39.22
CA SER A 550 9.46 -12.40 38.83
C SER A 550 9.68 -12.92 37.42
N ILE A 551 10.21 -12.10 36.56
CA ILE A 551 10.64 -12.49 35.21
C ILE A 551 12.15 -12.38 35.19
N ALA A 552 12.84 -13.49 35.01
CA ALA A 552 14.28 -13.55 34.91
C ALA A 552 14.70 -13.96 33.50
N GLY A 553 15.75 -13.32 32.98
CA GLY A 553 16.34 -13.58 31.67
C GLY A 553 17.54 -12.66 31.45
N SER A 554 18.34 -12.92 30.44
CA SER A 554 19.48 -12.06 30.09
C SER A 554 19.05 -10.86 29.26
N GLY A 555 19.62 -9.68 29.50
CA GLY A 555 19.42 -8.48 28.69
C GLY A 555 18.03 -7.85 28.79
N LEU A 556 17.30 -8.06 29.87
CA LEU A 556 15.93 -7.56 30.05
C LEU A 556 15.86 -6.08 30.33
N ALA A 557 16.89 -5.50 30.95
CA ALA A 557 16.98 -4.07 31.23
C ALA A 557 18.40 -3.57 30.98
N GLN A 558 18.55 -2.28 30.69
CA GLN A 558 19.86 -1.66 30.50
C GLN A 558 20.47 -1.17 31.82
N SER A 559 19.62 -0.93 32.81
CA SER A 559 20.03 -0.43 34.13
C SER A 559 19.13 -0.98 35.23
N THR A 560 19.60 -0.88 36.48
CA THR A 560 18.80 -1.24 37.64
C THR A 560 17.94 -0.06 38.07
N SER A 561 16.64 -0.27 38.23
CA SER A 561 15.69 0.72 38.72
C SER A 561 14.64 0.08 39.62
N LYS A 562 14.17 0.83 40.58
CA LYS A 562 13.08 0.46 41.51
C LYS A 562 12.00 1.55 41.46
N ALA A 563 10.75 1.13 41.50
CA ALA A 563 9.64 2.07 41.56
C ALA A 563 9.71 2.91 42.86
N THR A 564 9.53 4.20 42.69
CA THR A 564 9.60 5.21 43.78
C THR A 564 8.24 5.86 44.08
N SER A 565 7.20 5.50 43.32
CA SER A 565 5.85 6.06 43.40
C SER A 565 4.75 5.01 43.30
N TYR A 566 3.56 5.33 43.80
CA TYR A 566 2.33 4.58 43.59
C TYR A 566 1.28 5.51 42.96
N PRO A 567 0.48 5.04 42.02
CA PRO A 567 0.50 3.68 41.42
C PRO A 567 1.82 3.38 40.68
N LEU A 568 2.17 2.09 40.64
CA LEU A 568 3.38 1.64 39.94
C LEU A 568 3.30 1.97 38.46
N LEU A 569 4.42 2.38 37.87
CA LEU A 569 4.54 2.64 36.44
C LEU A 569 4.54 1.33 35.63
N THR A 570 4.05 1.36 34.42
CA THR A 570 4.08 0.23 33.46
C THR A 570 5.37 0.17 32.65
N THR A 571 6.26 1.19 32.81
CA THR A 571 7.60 1.24 32.23
C THR A 571 8.59 1.63 33.32
N LEU A 572 9.71 0.89 33.43
CA LEU A 572 10.77 1.12 34.41
C LEU A 572 12.11 0.74 33.80
N ALA A 573 13.11 1.63 33.80
CA ALA A 573 14.41 1.44 33.15
C ALA A 573 14.28 0.99 31.67
N ASP A 574 13.40 1.60 30.92
CA ASP A 574 13.06 1.31 29.52
C ASP A 574 12.48 -0.12 29.27
N VAL A 575 12.06 -0.78 30.36
CA VAL A 575 11.41 -2.09 30.32
C VAL A 575 9.91 -1.93 30.49
N SER A 576 9.14 -2.62 29.66
CA SER A 576 7.71 -2.82 29.86
C SER A 576 7.37 -4.31 29.76
N VAL A 577 6.34 -4.76 30.47
CA VAL A 577 5.86 -6.14 30.46
C VAL A 577 4.38 -6.14 30.11
N GLY A 578 4.03 -6.85 29.03
CA GLY A 578 2.65 -7.10 28.64
C GLY A 578 2.22 -8.53 29.06
N ILE A 579 1.06 -8.66 29.70
CA ILE A 579 0.44 -9.95 30.02
C ILE A 579 -0.92 -9.95 29.32
N ASN A 580 -1.10 -10.83 28.34
CA ASN A 580 -2.30 -10.90 27.51
C ASN A 580 -2.70 -9.52 26.90
N GLY A 581 -1.70 -8.76 26.41
CA GLY A 581 -1.92 -7.43 25.82
C GLY A 581 -2.15 -6.29 26.82
N ILE A 582 -2.15 -6.57 28.12
CA ILE A 582 -2.31 -5.55 29.18
C ILE A 582 -0.95 -5.24 29.79
N ALA A 583 -0.56 -3.96 29.80
CA ALA A 583 0.68 -3.52 30.42
C ALA A 583 0.67 -3.77 31.93
N ALA A 584 1.66 -4.52 32.42
CA ALA A 584 1.79 -4.85 33.85
C ALA A 584 2.54 -3.74 34.59
N PRO A 585 2.09 -3.36 35.81
CA PRO A 585 2.84 -2.46 36.67
C PRO A 585 4.19 -3.06 37.10
N LEU A 586 5.27 -2.27 37.05
CA LEU A 586 6.62 -2.71 37.38
C LEU A 586 7.10 -2.17 38.73
N TYR A 587 7.63 -3.06 39.56
CA TYR A 587 8.19 -2.71 40.87
C TYR A 587 9.70 -2.58 40.83
N PHE A 588 10.36 -3.43 40.03
CA PHE A 588 11.83 -3.51 39.94
C PHE A 588 12.26 -4.00 38.56
N ALA A 589 13.32 -3.43 38.01
CA ALA A 589 14.00 -3.89 36.79
C ALA A 589 15.50 -3.87 37.01
N SER A 590 16.21 -4.86 36.48
CA SER A 590 17.69 -4.92 36.47
C SER A 590 18.20 -5.67 35.25
N PRO A 591 19.47 -5.48 34.85
CA PRO A 591 20.05 -6.18 33.70
C PRO A 591 20.09 -7.71 33.81
N GLY A 592 19.93 -8.30 34.98
CA GLY A 592 19.96 -9.74 35.24
C GLY A 592 21.13 -10.12 36.10
#